data_1fce8ac3f062a28fdf2bbc7808484c20
#
_entry.id   1fce8ac3f062a28fdf2bbc7808484c20
#
_cell.length_a   1.000
_cell.length_b   1.000
_cell.length_c   1.000
_cell.angle_alpha   90.00
_cell.angle_beta   90.00
_cell.angle_gamma   90.00
#
_symmetry.space_group_name_H-M   'P 1'
#
loop_
_entity.id
_entity.type
_entity.pdbx_description
1 polymer ?
#
loop_
_entity_poly.entity_id
_entity_poly.type
_entity_poly.pdbx_seq_one_letter_code
_entity_poly.pdbx_strand_id
1 'polypeptide(L)'
;RKYDTEGRWIKFRGQDGKMYVITLFPVALGLLVRALDRRRWVDFLWFGASAGLLLMAHPQLAYYAWVALGLYALAVIVARRDEGTGPLARRLLGGGLSLGVALGVSAVVLLPMYRYLRNDSPRAGPGLGFEIAASYALNPEEVVNFVVPDFSGVNDTYWGRNPLKHNSEYGGVVVLGLGIAALLALRGDRRRLGLGIMAGISLLYAMGATTPAFRLLYLTIPGLRNFRAPSLATFMVLAALSVLAALLLERIFRDRQGREGLTAIRVLSSLAGLALLLIILAQGNGSPPLGAWFAVFGGTPRAAAAGANLGAITMGGMLAALWCGGAAGALLAWRKGLIGASLTLTILTAVTAADLLRVDSPYVQVAPYEQFFPADPGLEPLRSQIGPGERVLPLPGILPGGGPEGGYLATYQMAEVFGYHSNQLRWYDQLTRRAERNAITTAQE
;
A
#
# COMPACT_ATOMS: atom_id res chain seq x y z
N ARG A 1 -15.64 -0.68 10.53
CA ARG A 1 -15.90 0.03 11.79
C ARG A 1 -15.85 -1.00 12.91
N LYS A 2 -14.86 -0.92 13.81
CA LYS A 2 -14.80 -1.78 14.98
C LYS A 2 -14.97 -0.90 16.21
N TYR A 3 -15.87 -1.25 17.07
CA TYR A 3 -15.99 -0.69 18.41
C TYR A 3 -15.01 -1.45 19.32
N ASP A 4 -14.40 -0.74 20.26
CA ASP A 4 -13.79 -1.42 21.40
C ASP A 4 -14.88 -1.86 22.40
N THR A 5 -14.47 -2.58 23.45
CA THR A 5 -15.36 -3.08 24.49
C THR A 5 -16.06 -1.98 25.30
N GLU A 6 -15.65 -0.70 25.13
CA GLU A 6 -16.21 0.48 25.81
C GLU A 6 -17.05 1.34 24.88
N GLY A 7 -17.36 0.87 23.65
CA GLY A 7 -18.16 1.60 22.66
C GLY A 7 -17.41 2.69 21.93
N ARG A 8 -16.10 2.77 22.06
CA ARG A 8 -15.26 3.77 21.38
C ARG A 8 -14.92 3.32 19.95
N TRP A 9 -14.88 4.28 19.02
CA TRP A 9 -14.51 4.00 17.64
C TRP A 9 -12.98 3.96 17.50
N ILE A 10 -12.49 2.87 16.93
CA ILE A 10 -11.13 2.83 16.40
C ILE A 10 -11.22 3.28 14.93
N LYS A 11 -10.75 4.49 14.65
CA LYS A 11 -10.73 5.01 13.29
C LYS A 11 -9.48 4.47 12.58
N PHE A 12 -9.60 3.29 11.96
CA PHE A 12 -8.65 2.91 10.94
C PHE A 12 -8.89 3.81 9.70
N ARG A 13 -7.92 4.61 9.34
CA ARG A 13 -7.88 5.25 8.02
C ARG A 13 -7.50 4.18 6.98
N GLY A 14 -8.38 3.27 6.69
CA GLY A 14 -8.19 2.22 5.73
C GLY A 14 -9.47 1.45 5.51
N GLN A 15 -9.65 0.97 4.30
CA GLN A 15 -10.74 0.03 4.03
C GLN A 15 -10.29 -1.33 4.57
N ASP A 16 -11.09 -1.94 5.43
CA ASP A 16 -10.78 -3.25 6.05
C ASP A 16 -10.34 -4.29 5.02
N GLY A 17 -11.00 -4.33 3.86
CA GLY A 17 -10.63 -5.22 2.78
C GLY A 17 -9.20 -5.06 2.28
N LYS A 18 -8.63 -3.83 2.28
CA LYS A 18 -7.23 -3.61 1.93
C LYS A 18 -6.30 -4.24 2.95
N MET A 19 -6.60 -4.08 4.23
CA MET A 19 -5.81 -4.68 5.33
C MET A 19 -5.78 -6.20 5.23
N TYR A 20 -6.93 -6.83 4.93
CA TYR A 20 -6.97 -8.29 4.71
C TYR A 20 -6.07 -8.74 3.56
N VAL A 21 -6.06 -8.03 2.42
CA VAL A 21 -5.17 -8.39 1.31
C VAL A 21 -3.71 -8.26 1.71
N ILE A 22 -3.32 -7.15 2.36
CA ILE A 22 -1.94 -6.91 2.78
C ILE A 22 -1.48 -7.99 3.77
N THR A 23 -2.34 -8.38 4.73
CA THR A 23 -2.02 -9.39 5.74
C THR A 23 -1.95 -10.81 5.16
N LEU A 24 -2.84 -11.16 4.21
CA LEU A 24 -2.87 -12.48 3.60
C LEU A 24 -1.85 -12.66 2.47
N PHE A 25 -1.35 -11.57 1.88
CA PHE A 25 -0.40 -11.64 0.77
C PHE A 25 0.89 -12.41 1.11
N PRO A 26 1.56 -12.19 2.26
CA PRO A 26 2.74 -12.98 2.64
C PRO A 26 2.45 -14.48 2.75
N VAL A 27 1.23 -14.85 3.21
CA VAL A 27 0.80 -16.26 3.29
C VAL A 27 0.68 -16.84 1.87
N ALA A 28 0.01 -16.12 0.96
CA ALA A 28 -0.12 -16.54 -0.43
C ALA A 28 1.25 -16.67 -1.13
N LEU A 29 2.16 -15.71 -0.90
CA LEU A 29 3.53 -15.76 -1.42
C LEU A 29 4.30 -16.96 -0.85
N GLY A 30 4.21 -17.22 0.45
CA GLY A 30 4.86 -18.38 1.08
C GLY A 30 4.33 -19.71 0.53
N LEU A 31 3.03 -19.83 0.31
CA LEU A 31 2.41 -21.01 -0.29
C LEU A 31 2.82 -21.18 -1.76
N LEU A 32 2.93 -20.08 -2.52
CA LEU A 32 3.43 -20.11 -3.90
C LEU A 32 4.89 -20.59 -3.95
N VAL A 33 5.77 -20.03 -3.10
CA VAL A 33 7.17 -20.47 -2.99
C VAL A 33 7.23 -21.96 -2.71
N ARG A 34 6.47 -22.42 -1.72
CA ARG A 34 6.40 -23.83 -1.34
C ARG A 34 5.89 -24.74 -2.48
N ALA A 35 4.85 -24.28 -3.20
CA ALA A 35 4.28 -25.00 -4.34
C ALA A 35 5.30 -25.13 -5.49
N LEU A 36 6.01 -24.05 -5.83
CA LEU A 36 7.05 -24.07 -6.87
C LEU A 36 8.27 -24.92 -6.50
N ASP A 37 8.62 -24.97 -5.21
CA ASP A 37 9.77 -25.74 -4.73
C ASP A 37 9.43 -27.23 -4.59
N ARG A 38 8.33 -27.57 -3.92
CA ARG A 38 7.95 -28.95 -3.62
C ARG A 38 7.19 -29.63 -4.74
N ARG A 39 6.54 -28.86 -5.61
CA ARG A 39 5.76 -29.35 -6.76
C ARG A 39 4.68 -30.36 -6.39
N ARG A 40 4.13 -30.28 -5.17
CA ARG A 40 3.03 -31.12 -4.70
C ARG A 40 1.69 -30.47 -5.06
N TRP A 41 0.73 -31.25 -5.55
CA TRP A 41 -0.60 -30.76 -5.92
C TRP A 41 -1.30 -30.06 -4.78
N VAL A 42 -1.17 -30.58 -3.55
CA VAL A 42 -1.76 -30.01 -2.35
C VAL A 42 -1.20 -28.59 -2.05
N ASP A 43 0.07 -28.32 -2.33
CA ASP A 43 0.65 -27.00 -2.14
C ASP A 43 0.08 -26.00 -3.15
N PHE A 44 -0.18 -26.43 -4.39
CA PHE A 44 -0.87 -25.63 -5.40
C PHE A 44 -2.34 -25.38 -5.04
N LEU A 45 -3.04 -26.34 -4.45
CA LEU A 45 -4.41 -26.15 -3.96
C LEU A 45 -4.48 -25.09 -2.86
N TRP A 46 -3.59 -25.16 -1.87
CA TRP A 46 -3.52 -24.17 -0.79
C TRP A 46 -3.15 -22.78 -1.30
N PHE A 47 -2.20 -22.71 -2.23
CA PHE A 47 -1.89 -21.44 -2.88
C PHE A 47 -3.11 -20.88 -3.62
N GLY A 48 -3.80 -21.70 -4.42
CA GLY A 48 -5.01 -21.29 -5.13
C GLY A 48 -6.11 -20.81 -4.18
N ALA A 49 -6.36 -21.53 -3.09
CA ALA A 49 -7.34 -21.14 -2.07
C ALA A 49 -7.00 -19.79 -1.44
N SER A 50 -5.73 -19.60 -1.02
CA SER A 50 -5.27 -18.34 -0.44
C SER A 50 -5.37 -17.17 -1.43
N ALA A 51 -5.01 -17.39 -2.69
CA ALA A 51 -5.12 -16.41 -3.74
C ALA A 51 -6.59 -16.02 -4.03
N GLY A 52 -7.52 -16.99 -3.97
CA GLY A 52 -8.96 -16.73 -4.07
C GLY A 52 -9.48 -15.86 -2.92
N LEU A 53 -9.04 -16.12 -1.69
CA LEU A 53 -9.40 -15.32 -0.51
C LEU A 53 -8.96 -13.86 -0.64
N LEU A 54 -7.80 -13.57 -1.27
CA LEU A 54 -7.39 -12.18 -1.56
C LEU A 54 -8.44 -11.44 -2.38
N LEU A 55 -8.99 -12.07 -3.43
CA LEU A 55 -10.02 -11.46 -4.29
C LEU A 55 -11.33 -11.18 -3.54
N MET A 56 -11.68 -12.02 -2.58
CA MET A 56 -12.88 -11.81 -1.77
C MET A 56 -12.73 -10.60 -0.85
N ALA A 57 -11.51 -10.26 -0.45
CA ALA A 57 -11.24 -9.16 0.48
C ALA A 57 -11.28 -7.78 -0.19
N HIS A 58 -10.50 -7.57 -1.27
CA HIS A 58 -10.46 -6.31 -2.00
C HIS A 58 -10.01 -6.52 -3.44
N PRO A 59 -10.89 -6.43 -4.44
CA PRO A 59 -10.59 -6.82 -5.81
C PRO A 59 -9.38 -6.11 -6.44
N GLN A 60 -9.22 -4.81 -6.25
CA GLN A 60 -8.10 -4.05 -6.83
C GLN A 60 -6.74 -4.48 -6.26
N LEU A 61 -6.60 -4.53 -4.93
CA LEU A 61 -5.33 -4.93 -4.31
C LEU A 61 -5.02 -6.40 -4.59
N ALA A 62 -6.04 -7.25 -4.56
CA ALA A 62 -5.89 -8.65 -4.91
C ALA A 62 -5.44 -8.83 -6.36
N TYR A 63 -5.98 -8.04 -7.28
CA TYR A 63 -5.54 -8.04 -8.67
C TYR A 63 -4.05 -7.69 -8.79
N TYR A 64 -3.59 -6.63 -8.11
CA TYR A 64 -2.18 -6.28 -8.07
C TYR A 64 -1.33 -7.41 -7.45
N ALA A 65 -1.79 -8.00 -6.34
CA ALA A 65 -1.15 -9.14 -5.73
C ALA A 65 -1.03 -10.34 -6.69
N TRP A 66 -2.08 -10.65 -7.45
CA TRP A 66 -2.06 -11.73 -8.43
C TRP A 66 -1.06 -11.48 -9.56
N VAL A 67 -1.00 -10.26 -10.08
CA VAL A 67 0.02 -9.88 -11.08
C VAL A 67 1.42 -10.06 -10.50
N ALA A 68 1.66 -9.61 -9.29
CA ALA A 68 2.95 -9.72 -8.62
C ALA A 68 3.35 -11.18 -8.34
N LEU A 69 2.41 -12.00 -7.84
CA LEU A 69 2.63 -13.44 -7.63
C LEU A 69 2.89 -14.18 -8.96
N GLY A 70 2.18 -13.79 -10.02
CA GLY A 70 2.41 -14.30 -11.37
C GLY A 70 3.80 -13.94 -11.91
N LEU A 71 4.24 -12.70 -11.73
CA LEU A 71 5.60 -12.24 -12.09
C LEU A 71 6.68 -13.01 -11.32
N TYR A 72 6.48 -13.19 -10.00
CA TYR A 72 7.36 -14.00 -9.18
C TYR A 72 7.44 -15.45 -9.70
N ALA A 73 6.28 -16.08 -9.93
CA ALA A 73 6.19 -17.44 -10.44
C ALA A 73 6.91 -17.59 -11.78
N LEU A 74 6.63 -16.68 -12.72
CA LEU A 74 7.26 -16.66 -14.04
C LEU A 74 8.79 -16.53 -13.93
N ALA A 75 9.28 -15.60 -13.13
CA ALA A 75 10.71 -15.38 -12.93
C ALA A 75 11.39 -16.65 -12.37
N VAL A 76 10.78 -17.30 -11.37
CA VAL A 76 11.30 -18.53 -10.78
C VAL A 76 11.24 -19.71 -11.77
N ILE A 77 10.16 -19.84 -12.54
CA ILE A 77 10.01 -20.89 -13.56
C ILE A 77 11.09 -20.73 -14.64
N VAL A 78 11.27 -19.51 -15.14
CA VAL A 78 12.31 -19.21 -16.15
C VAL A 78 13.72 -19.47 -15.60
N ALA A 79 13.99 -19.07 -14.36
CA ALA A 79 15.27 -19.30 -13.70
C ALA A 79 15.57 -20.79 -13.42
N ARG A 80 14.56 -21.66 -13.49
CA ARG A 80 14.65 -23.10 -13.23
C ARG A 80 14.38 -23.95 -14.48
N ARG A 81 14.43 -23.37 -15.66
CA ARG A 81 14.18 -24.09 -16.92
C ARG A 81 15.13 -25.24 -17.20
N ASP A 82 16.32 -25.18 -16.60
CA ASP A 82 17.38 -26.20 -16.66
C ASP A 82 17.08 -27.48 -15.86
N GLU A 83 16.06 -27.46 -15.00
CA GLU A 83 15.66 -28.65 -14.21
C GLU A 83 14.94 -29.74 -15.06
N GLY A 84 14.64 -29.47 -16.34
CA GLY A 84 14.02 -30.40 -17.28
C GLY A 84 12.51 -30.20 -17.48
N THR A 85 11.95 -30.92 -18.44
CA THR A 85 10.56 -30.77 -18.89
C THR A 85 9.52 -31.25 -17.88
N GLY A 86 9.79 -32.34 -17.16
CA GLY A 86 8.85 -32.87 -16.15
C GLY A 86 8.57 -31.90 -14.99
N PRO A 87 9.61 -31.34 -14.33
CA PRO A 87 9.42 -30.28 -13.35
C PRO A 87 8.72 -29.03 -13.87
N LEU A 88 9.03 -28.61 -15.10
CA LEU A 88 8.37 -27.47 -15.73
C LEU A 88 6.88 -27.73 -15.95
N ALA A 89 6.53 -28.85 -16.55
CA ALA A 89 5.13 -29.23 -16.79
C ALA A 89 4.33 -29.25 -15.46
N ARG A 90 4.91 -29.80 -14.39
CA ARG A 90 4.26 -29.87 -13.08
C ARG A 90 4.01 -28.50 -12.47
N ARG A 91 4.94 -27.53 -12.64
CA ARG A 91 4.73 -26.15 -12.21
C ARG A 91 3.63 -25.45 -13.02
N LEU A 92 3.62 -25.63 -14.33
CA LEU A 92 2.60 -25.03 -15.20
C LEU A 92 1.20 -25.60 -14.94
N LEU A 93 1.08 -26.93 -14.87
CA LEU A 93 -0.20 -27.58 -14.55
C LEU A 93 -0.67 -27.23 -13.14
N GLY A 94 0.25 -27.21 -12.15
CA GLY A 94 -0.04 -26.78 -10.80
C GLY A 94 -0.48 -25.32 -10.73
N GLY A 95 0.13 -24.44 -11.50
CA GLY A 95 -0.29 -23.05 -11.66
C GLY A 95 -1.70 -22.93 -12.23
N GLY A 96 -2.02 -23.71 -13.26
CA GLY A 96 -3.38 -23.80 -13.83
C GLY A 96 -4.42 -24.28 -12.81
N LEU A 97 -4.06 -25.33 -12.04
CA LEU A 97 -4.90 -25.81 -10.92
C LEU A 97 -5.13 -24.72 -9.88
N SER A 98 -4.07 -24.02 -9.46
CA SER A 98 -4.17 -22.92 -8.50
C SER A 98 -5.08 -21.80 -9.00
N LEU A 99 -4.98 -21.45 -10.28
CA LEU A 99 -5.85 -20.45 -10.89
C LEU A 99 -7.32 -20.91 -10.87
N GLY A 100 -7.59 -22.17 -11.25
CA GLY A 100 -8.94 -22.74 -11.20
C GLY A 100 -9.53 -22.71 -9.79
N VAL A 101 -8.76 -23.12 -8.77
CA VAL A 101 -9.18 -23.07 -7.36
C VAL A 101 -9.40 -21.62 -6.91
N ALA A 102 -8.51 -20.70 -7.26
CA ALA A 102 -8.64 -19.30 -6.88
C ALA A 102 -9.90 -18.67 -7.47
N LEU A 103 -10.19 -18.93 -8.76
CA LEU A 103 -11.42 -18.46 -9.40
C LEU A 103 -12.66 -19.10 -8.79
N GLY A 104 -12.62 -20.40 -8.47
CA GLY A 104 -13.72 -21.10 -7.80
C GLY A 104 -14.03 -20.52 -6.42
N VAL A 105 -13.01 -20.33 -5.58
CA VAL A 105 -13.17 -19.73 -4.25
C VAL A 105 -13.71 -18.30 -4.33
N SER A 106 -13.21 -17.50 -5.28
CA SER A 106 -13.63 -16.10 -5.42
C SER A 106 -14.90 -15.90 -6.24
N ALA A 107 -15.45 -16.94 -6.85
CA ALA A 107 -16.62 -16.85 -7.74
C ALA A 107 -17.83 -16.18 -7.07
N VAL A 108 -18.03 -16.42 -5.79
CA VAL A 108 -19.13 -15.83 -5.00
C VAL A 108 -19.10 -14.29 -5.00
N VAL A 109 -17.91 -13.68 -5.13
CA VAL A 109 -17.73 -12.23 -5.23
C VAL A 109 -17.56 -11.79 -6.69
N LEU A 110 -16.77 -12.55 -7.46
CA LEU A 110 -16.44 -12.17 -8.85
C LEU A 110 -17.66 -12.21 -9.78
N LEU A 111 -18.56 -13.18 -9.65
CA LEU A 111 -19.71 -13.29 -10.55
C LEU A 111 -20.71 -12.12 -10.38
N PRO A 112 -21.16 -11.77 -9.17
CA PRO A 112 -21.97 -10.58 -8.96
C PRO A 112 -21.27 -9.29 -9.39
N MET A 113 -19.97 -9.16 -9.06
CA MET A 113 -19.17 -7.99 -9.43
C MET A 113 -19.06 -7.85 -10.97
N TYR A 114 -18.83 -8.95 -11.69
CA TYR A 114 -18.77 -8.94 -13.15
C TYR A 114 -20.10 -8.50 -13.75
N ARG A 115 -21.24 -9.04 -13.27
CA ARG A 115 -22.58 -8.65 -13.69
C ARG A 115 -22.83 -7.17 -13.44
N TYR A 116 -22.51 -6.69 -12.25
CA TYR A 116 -22.61 -5.28 -11.88
C TYR A 116 -21.77 -4.39 -12.81
N LEU A 117 -20.48 -4.72 -13.00
CA LEU A 117 -19.58 -3.91 -13.85
C LEU A 117 -20.06 -3.85 -15.30
N ARG A 118 -20.63 -4.94 -15.81
CA ARG A 118 -21.08 -5.01 -17.20
C ARG A 118 -22.41 -4.28 -17.43
N ASN A 119 -23.36 -4.37 -16.51
CA ASN A 119 -24.74 -3.96 -16.73
C ASN A 119 -25.10 -2.67 -15.97
N ASP A 120 -24.65 -2.52 -14.74
CA ASP A 120 -25.19 -1.56 -13.80
C ASP A 120 -24.22 -0.44 -13.39
N SER A 121 -22.92 -0.63 -13.65
CA SER A 121 -21.90 0.35 -13.27
C SER A 121 -21.87 1.54 -14.23
N PRO A 122 -21.79 2.79 -13.73
CA PRO A 122 -21.50 3.95 -14.57
C PRO A 122 -20.13 3.85 -15.25
N ARG A 123 -19.25 2.98 -14.74
CA ARG A 123 -17.89 2.74 -15.27
C ARG A 123 -17.86 1.61 -16.34
N ALA A 124 -19.02 1.09 -16.74
CA ALA A 124 -19.11 0.11 -17.81
C ALA A 124 -18.60 0.72 -19.13
N GLY A 125 -17.56 0.12 -19.72
CA GLY A 125 -16.98 0.64 -20.95
C GLY A 125 -15.47 0.37 -21.08
N PRO A 126 -14.73 1.24 -21.78
CA PRO A 126 -13.31 1.02 -22.14
C PRO A 126 -12.32 1.10 -20.97
N GLY A 127 -12.80 1.26 -19.74
CA GLY A 127 -12.00 1.44 -18.54
C GLY A 127 -11.79 2.93 -18.20
N LEU A 128 -10.92 3.18 -17.20
CA LEU A 128 -10.55 4.54 -16.83
C LEU A 128 -9.57 5.11 -17.86
N GLY A 129 -9.72 6.39 -18.20
CA GLY A 129 -8.72 7.11 -18.98
C GLY A 129 -7.34 7.08 -18.30
N PHE A 130 -6.27 7.23 -19.09
CA PHE A 130 -4.89 7.12 -18.62
C PHE A 130 -4.60 8.04 -17.42
N GLU A 131 -5.04 9.28 -17.47
CA GLU A 131 -4.84 10.27 -16.40
C GLU A 131 -5.51 9.85 -15.09
N ILE A 132 -6.74 9.32 -15.17
CA ILE A 132 -7.47 8.82 -13.99
C ILE A 132 -6.80 7.56 -13.44
N ALA A 133 -6.36 6.65 -14.31
CA ALA A 133 -5.67 5.43 -13.88
C ALA A 133 -4.32 5.75 -13.23
N ALA A 134 -3.60 6.77 -13.69
CA ALA A 134 -2.33 7.24 -13.15
C ALA A 134 -2.50 8.12 -11.90
N SER A 135 -3.71 8.53 -11.54
CA SER A 135 -3.95 9.39 -10.37
C SER A 135 -3.55 8.70 -9.06
N TYR A 136 -3.15 9.48 -8.06
CA TYR A 136 -2.66 8.99 -6.76
C TYR A 136 -1.44 8.04 -6.87
N ALA A 137 -0.54 8.34 -7.79
CA ALA A 137 0.72 7.63 -7.94
C ALA A 137 1.69 7.96 -6.79
N LEU A 138 2.69 7.11 -6.62
CA LEU A 138 3.87 7.41 -5.81
C LEU A 138 4.77 8.36 -6.61
N ASN A 139 4.72 9.63 -6.31
CA ASN A 139 5.53 10.62 -7.01
C ASN A 139 7.03 10.51 -6.61
N PRO A 140 7.98 10.95 -7.46
CA PRO A 140 9.40 10.86 -7.17
C PRO A 140 9.82 11.47 -5.83
N GLU A 141 9.21 12.59 -5.43
CA GLU A 141 9.44 13.23 -4.13
C GLU A 141 9.03 12.36 -2.95
N GLU A 142 8.06 11.48 -3.13
CA GLU A 142 7.56 10.58 -2.09
C GLU A 142 8.43 9.34 -1.90
N VAL A 143 9.33 9.02 -2.84
CA VAL A 143 10.25 7.87 -2.72
C VAL A 143 11.18 8.05 -1.52
N VAL A 144 11.51 9.28 -1.14
CA VAL A 144 12.31 9.57 0.05
C VAL A 144 11.60 9.09 1.34
N ASN A 145 10.27 8.99 1.34
CA ASN A 145 9.51 8.45 2.48
C ASN A 145 9.88 7.01 2.84
N PHE A 146 10.46 6.23 1.93
CA PHE A 146 10.98 4.90 2.29
C PHE A 146 12.15 4.95 3.27
N VAL A 147 12.84 6.09 3.36
CA VAL A 147 13.96 6.31 4.30
C VAL A 147 13.55 7.24 5.44
N VAL A 148 12.87 8.34 5.10
CA VAL A 148 12.39 9.36 6.06
C VAL A 148 10.87 9.48 5.89
N PRO A 149 10.07 8.80 6.73
CA PRO A 149 8.62 8.62 6.51
C PRO A 149 7.83 9.92 6.46
N ASP A 150 8.31 10.96 7.13
CA ASP A 150 7.63 12.25 7.23
C ASP A 150 8.14 13.27 6.18
N PHE A 151 8.97 12.84 5.23
CA PHE A 151 9.61 13.75 4.27
C PHE A 151 8.59 14.52 3.43
N SER A 152 7.62 13.85 2.84
CA SER A 152 6.57 14.53 2.05
C SER A 152 5.42 15.08 2.90
N GLY A 153 5.40 14.79 4.19
CA GLY A 153 4.27 15.08 5.07
C GLY A 153 3.03 14.23 4.78
N VAL A 154 2.01 14.40 5.60
CA VAL A 154 0.70 13.76 5.45
C VAL A 154 -0.42 14.74 5.85
N ASN A 155 -1.60 14.59 5.28
CA ASN A 155 -2.75 15.49 5.55
C ASN A 155 -2.39 16.95 5.28
N ASP A 156 -2.54 17.80 6.29
CA ASP A 156 -2.34 19.26 6.20
C ASP A 156 -0.89 19.65 6.01
N THR A 157 0.05 18.77 6.38
CA THR A 157 1.49 18.99 6.19
C THR A 157 2.02 18.45 4.87
N TYR A 158 1.17 17.78 4.08
CA TYR A 158 1.58 17.18 2.81
C TYR A 158 1.88 18.24 1.73
N TRP A 159 3.09 18.20 1.18
CA TRP A 159 3.54 19.15 0.15
C TRP A 159 3.73 18.53 -1.25
N GLY A 160 3.54 17.20 -1.40
CA GLY A 160 3.65 16.52 -2.69
C GLY A 160 2.47 16.82 -3.65
N ARG A 161 2.48 16.16 -4.80
CA ARG A 161 1.55 16.43 -5.92
C ARG A 161 0.20 15.73 -5.81
N ASN A 162 0.04 14.74 -4.94
CA ASN A 162 -1.25 14.08 -4.78
C ASN A 162 -2.28 15.04 -4.18
N PRO A 163 -3.54 15.02 -4.64
CA PRO A 163 -4.59 15.87 -4.08
C PRO A 163 -4.93 15.47 -2.64
N LEU A 164 -4.68 14.21 -2.29
CA LEU A 164 -5.01 13.64 -0.98
C LEU A 164 -3.95 12.60 -0.58
N LYS A 165 -3.31 12.80 0.56
CA LYS A 165 -2.31 11.89 1.12
C LYS A 165 -2.58 11.67 2.60
N HIS A 166 -2.97 10.46 2.95
CA HIS A 166 -3.33 10.08 4.32
C HIS A 166 -2.42 9.03 4.95
N ASN A 167 -1.40 8.58 4.22
CA ASN A 167 -0.53 7.49 4.63
C ASN A 167 0.90 7.73 4.16
N SER A 168 1.84 7.10 4.83
CA SER A 168 3.22 6.94 4.37
C SER A 168 3.39 5.54 3.77
N GLU A 169 4.15 5.43 2.69
CA GLU A 169 4.57 4.15 2.11
C GLU A 169 5.82 3.62 2.82
N TYR A 170 5.92 3.78 4.11
CA TYR A 170 7.05 3.37 4.92
C TYR A 170 6.94 1.92 5.38
N GLY A 171 8.02 1.18 5.34
CA GLY A 171 8.08 -0.22 5.78
C GLY A 171 9.26 -0.52 6.71
N GLY A 172 9.84 0.53 7.30
CA GLY A 172 11.00 0.44 8.18
C GLY A 172 12.32 0.54 7.43
N VAL A 173 13.17 1.50 7.82
CA VAL A 173 14.44 1.78 7.13
C VAL A 173 15.44 0.62 7.27
N VAL A 174 15.40 -0.13 8.36
CA VAL A 174 16.26 -1.31 8.56
C VAL A 174 15.83 -2.43 7.62
N VAL A 175 14.52 -2.67 7.45
CA VAL A 175 13.97 -3.65 6.51
C VAL A 175 14.33 -3.28 5.07
N LEU A 176 14.19 -2.00 4.71
CA LEU A 176 14.61 -1.47 3.42
C LEU A 176 16.11 -1.75 3.17
N GLY A 177 16.96 -1.40 4.13
CA GLY A 177 18.40 -1.59 4.03
C GLY A 177 18.81 -3.06 3.88
N LEU A 178 18.25 -3.93 4.71
CA LEU A 178 18.49 -5.38 4.62
C LEU A 178 17.93 -5.96 3.31
N GLY A 179 16.77 -5.52 2.85
CA GLY A 179 16.20 -5.94 1.56
C GLY A 179 17.07 -5.54 0.37
N ILE A 180 17.58 -4.31 0.35
CA ILE A 180 18.54 -3.84 -0.68
C ILE A 180 19.83 -4.64 -0.59
N ALA A 181 20.37 -4.86 0.62
CA ALA A 181 21.58 -5.67 0.82
C ALA A 181 21.39 -7.12 0.33
N ALA A 182 20.20 -7.70 0.51
CA ALA A 182 19.84 -9.01 -0.02
C ALA A 182 19.90 -9.06 -1.54
N LEU A 183 19.37 -8.04 -2.22
CA LEU A 183 19.44 -7.91 -3.68
C LEU A 183 20.87 -7.85 -4.18
N LEU A 184 21.80 -7.30 -3.42
CA LEU A 184 23.21 -7.17 -3.78
C LEU A 184 24.00 -8.45 -3.43
N ALA A 185 23.72 -9.08 -2.28
CA ALA A 185 24.53 -10.15 -1.71
C ALA A 185 24.09 -11.56 -2.10
N LEU A 186 22.79 -11.83 -2.20
CA LEU A 186 22.27 -13.18 -2.46
C LEU A 186 22.38 -13.60 -3.92
N ARG A 187 23.55 -13.40 -4.53
CA ARG A 187 23.82 -13.80 -5.91
C ARG A 187 23.71 -15.32 -6.03
N GLY A 188 22.91 -15.81 -6.98
CA GLY A 188 22.65 -17.24 -7.17
C GLY A 188 21.41 -17.77 -6.46
N ASP A 189 20.81 -17.07 -5.51
CA ASP A 189 19.50 -17.45 -4.96
C ASP A 189 18.39 -17.06 -5.95
N ARG A 190 17.71 -18.06 -6.52
CA ARG A 190 16.66 -17.85 -7.52
C ARG A 190 15.44 -17.12 -6.95
N ARG A 191 15.20 -17.23 -5.63
CA ARG A 191 14.13 -16.49 -4.93
C ARG A 191 14.39 -14.98 -4.95
N ARG A 192 15.67 -14.58 -4.80
CA ARG A 192 16.09 -13.19 -4.93
C ARG A 192 15.67 -12.57 -6.26
N LEU A 193 15.86 -13.30 -7.36
CA LEU A 193 15.50 -12.81 -8.69
C LEU A 193 13.98 -12.56 -8.78
N GLY A 194 13.17 -13.53 -8.36
CA GLY A 194 11.72 -13.40 -8.38
C GLY A 194 11.20 -12.25 -7.51
N LEU A 195 11.71 -12.13 -6.27
CA LEU A 195 11.35 -11.06 -5.34
C LEU A 195 11.83 -9.69 -5.84
N GLY A 196 13.04 -9.63 -6.43
CA GLY A 196 13.58 -8.40 -7.00
C GLY A 196 12.77 -7.90 -8.20
N ILE A 197 12.37 -8.81 -9.11
CA ILE A 197 11.49 -8.48 -10.25
C ILE A 197 10.13 -8.01 -9.73
N MET A 198 9.54 -8.72 -8.78
CA MET A 198 8.27 -8.34 -8.17
C MET A 198 8.35 -6.95 -7.56
N ALA A 199 9.37 -6.66 -6.74
CA ALA A 199 9.55 -5.35 -6.12
C ALA A 199 9.78 -4.26 -7.17
N GLY A 200 10.68 -4.49 -8.14
CA GLY A 200 11.02 -3.50 -9.16
C GLY A 200 9.84 -3.12 -10.06
N ILE A 201 9.10 -4.11 -10.58
CA ILE A 201 7.92 -3.85 -11.43
C ILE A 201 6.81 -3.20 -10.61
N SER A 202 6.58 -3.63 -9.36
CA SER A 202 5.58 -3.02 -8.49
C SER A 202 5.93 -1.56 -8.16
N LEU A 203 7.19 -1.24 -7.94
CA LEU A 203 7.65 0.14 -7.71
C LEU A 203 7.46 1.01 -8.96
N LEU A 204 7.90 0.52 -10.12
CA LEU A 204 7.73 1.24 -11.40
C LEU A 204 6.26 1.47 -11.73
N TYR A 205 5.40 0.51 -11.44
CA TYR A 205 3.95 0.68 -11.57
C TYR A 205 3.40 1.69 -10.57
N ALA A 206 3.81 1.61 -9.30
CA ALA A 206 3.37 2.52 -8.24
C ALA A 206 3.68 3.99 -8.56
N MET A 207 4.79 4.25 -9.25
CA MET A 207 5.18 5.61 -9.67
C MET A 207 4.28 6.21 -10.77
N GLY A 208 3.36 5.45 -11.34
CA GLY A 208 2.37 5.97 -12.29
C GLY A 208 2.98 6.64 -13.52
N ALA A 209 2.32 7.68 -14.01
CA ALA A 209 2.72 8.40 -15.23
C ALA A 209 4.12 9.03 -15.17
N THR A 210 4.76 9.08 -14.01
CA THR A 210 6.14 9.58 -13.89
C THR A 210 7.17 8.62 -14.49
N THR A 211 6.77 7.39 -14.79
CA THR A 211 7.61 6.40 -15.46
C THR A 211 6.99 5.91 -16.76
N PRO A 212 7.78 5.67 -17.83
CA PRO A 212 7.26 5.07 -19.06
C PRO A 212 6.77 3.63 -18.85
N ALA A 213 7.26 2.94 -17.81
CA ALA A 213 6.85 1.59 -17.45
C ALA A 213 5.36 1.50 -17.13
N PHE A 214 4.79 2.50 -16.45
CA PHE A 214 3.36 2.53 -16.16
C PHE A 214 2.51 2.49 -17.44
N ARG A 215 2.89 3.28 -18.46
CA ARG A 215 2.18 3.30 -19.74
C ARG A 215 2.23 1.94 -20.43
N LEU A 216 3.39 1.30 -20.43
CA LEU A 216 3.55 -0.04 -20.97
C LEU A 216 2.65 -1.05 -20.26
N LEU A 217 2.68 -1.07 -18.93
CA LEU A 217 1.87 -1.98 -18.09
C LEU A 217 0.37 -1.71 -18.28
N TYR A 218 -0.05 -0.44 -18.32
CA TYR A 218 -1.44 -0.02 -18.57
C TYR A 218 -1.97 -0.54 -19.91
N LEU A 219 -1.12 -0.57 -20.95
CA LEU A 219 -1.52 -1.03 -22.27
C LEU A 219 -1.47 -2.56 -22.43
N THR A 220 -0.54 -3.23 -21.75
CA THR A 220 -0.23 -4.65 -21.97
C THR A 220 -0.89 -5.59 -20.98
N ILE A 221 -1.10 -5.17 -19.72
CA ILE A 221 -1.71 -6.04 -18.71
C ILE A 221 -3.23 -5.89 -18.74
N PRO A 222 -3.98 -6.96 -19.11
CA PRO A 222 -5.43 -6.91 -19.21
C PRO A 222 -6.07 -6.53 -17.87
N GLY A 223 -7.03 -5.60 -17.88
CA GLY A 223 -7.76 -5.18 -16.68
C GLY A 223 -7.09 -4.10 -15.83
N LEU A 224 -5.80 -3.81 -16.03
CA LEU A 224 -5.07 -2.81 -15.23
C LEU A 224 -5.67 -1.41 -15.40
N ARG A 225 -6.17 -1.08 -16.59
CA ARG A 225 -6.86 0.18 -16.92
C ARG A 225 -8.18 0.41 -16.18
N ASN A 226 -8.69 -0.58 -15.46
CA ASN A 226 -9.92 -0.42 -14.68
C ASN A 226 -9.66 0.11 -13.25
N PHE A 227 -8.42 0.27 -12.88
CA PHE A 227 -8.00 0.67 -11.54
C PHE A 227 -7.28 2.00 -11.55
N ARG A 228 -7.35 2.71 -10.43
CA ARG A 228 -6.62 3.95 -10.15
C ARG A 228 -5.75 3.77 -8.91
N ALA A 229 -5.01 4.82 -8.54
CA ALA A 229 -4.14 4.81 -7.35
C ALA A 229 -3.06 3.72 -7.42
N PRO A 230 -2.13 3.81 -8.40
CA PRO A 230 -1.06 2.83 -8.57
C PRO A 230 -0.12 2.77 -7.36
N SER A 231 -0.02 3.84 -6.53
CA SER A 231 0.74 3.81 -5.27
C SER A 231 0.31 2.69 -4.32
N LEU A 232 -0.91 2.20 -4.43
CA LEU A 232 -1.34 1.03 -3.66
C LEU A 232 -0.50 -0.23 -3.91
N ALA A 233 0.27 -0.28 -5.01
CA ALA A 233 1.17 -1.38 -5.30
C ALA A 233 2.43 -1.41 -4.42
N THR A 234 2.72 -0.35 -3.65
CA THR A 234 3.90 -0.26 -2.78
C THR A 234 3.94 -1.36 -1.71
N PHE A 235 2.78 -1.87 -1.25
CA PHE A 235 2.79 -2.96 -0.26
C PHE A 235 3.53 -4.22 -0.77
N MET A 236 3.51 -4.47 -2.08
CA MET A 236 4.23 -5.61 -2.68
C MET A 236 5.75 -5.38 -2.69
N VAL A 237 6.17 -4.13 -2.85
CA VAL A 237 7.58 -3.74 -2.71
C VAL A 237 8.06 -4.03 -1.30
N LEU A 238 7.30 -3.56 -0.31
CA LEU A 238 7.62 -3.75 1.11
C LEU A 238 7.61 -5.23 1.50
N ALA A 239 6.62 -6.00 1.05
CA ALA A 239 6.56 -7.44 1.30
C ALA A 239 7.76 -8.18 0.69
N ALA A 240 8.15 -7.84 -0.55
CA ALA A 240 9.32 -8.45 -1.19
C ALA A 240 10.61 -8.12 -0.44
N LEU A 241 10.80 -6.85 -0.04
CA LEU A 241 11.97 -6.42 0.72
C LEU A 241 12.03 -7.08 2.11
N SER A 242 10.88 -7.26 2.77
CA SER A 242 10.81 -7.96 4.06
C SER A 242 11.24 -9.42 3.94
N VAL A 243 10.76 -10.13 2.92
CA VAL A 243 11.18 -11.53 2.67
C VAL A 243 12.66 -11.60 2.30
N LEU A 244 13.15 -10.67 1.47
CA LEU A 244 14.57 -10.58 1.13
C LEU A 244 15.44 -10.32 2.35
N ALA A 245 15.01 -9.42 3.25
CA ALA A 245 15.71 -9.15 4.51
C ALA A 245 15.80 -10.41 5.39
N ALA A 246 14.70 -11.16 5.52
CA ALA A 246 14.68 -12.40 6.26
C ALA A 246 15.64 -13.46 5.66
N LEU A 247 15.64 -13.63 4.34
CA LEU A 247 16.56 -14.53 3.64
C LEU A 247 18.03 -14.13 3.83
N LEU A 248 18.31 -12.82 3.85
CA LEU A 248 19.65 -12.31 4.11
C LEU A 248 20.09 -12.60 5.55
N LEU A 249 19.23 -12.34 6.53
CA LEU A 249 19.52 -12.62 7.94
C LEU A 249 19.77 -14.12 8.17
N GLU A 250 19.00 -15.00 7.54
CA GLU A 250 19.26 -16.44 7.57
C GLU A 250 20.68 -16.77 7.12
N ARG A 251 21.17 -16.16 6.04
CA ARG A 251 22.54 -16.36 5.53
C ARG A 251 23.58 -15.78 6.48
N ILE A 252 23.36 -14.56 6.99
CA ILE A 252 24.28 -13.90 7.92
C ILE A 252 24.47 -14.76 9.18
N PHE A 253 23.39 -15.31 9.74
CA PHE A 253 23.49 -16.12 10.96
C PHE A 253 24.06 -17.52 10.74
N ARG A 254 24.05 -18.03 9.50
CA ARG A 254 24.73 -19.29 9.14
C ARG A 254 26.25 -19.13 8.98
N ASP A 255 26.68 -17.98 8.46
CA ASP A 255 28.11 -17.68 8.26
C ASP A 255 28.44 -16.28 8.80
N ARG A 256 29.03 -16.29 10.00
CA ARG A 256 29.41 -15.06 10.71
C ARG A 256 30.39 -14.19 9.91
N GLN A 257 31.30 -14.80 9.16
CA GLN A 257 32.34 -14.11 8.40
C GLN A 257 31.97 -13.90 6.93
N GLY A 258 30.77 -14.32 6.53
CA GLY A 258 30.26 -14.20 5.17
C GLY A 258 30.25 -12.77 4.63
N ARG A 259 30.30 -12.65 3.31
CA ARG A 259 30.23 -11.36 2.61
C ARG A 259 28.88 -10.70 2.78
N GLU A 260 27.83 -11.47 3.02
CA GLU A 260 26.46 -11.03 3.22
C GLU A 260 26.36 -10.07 4.41
N GLY A 261 27.01 -10.40 5.52
CA GLY A 261 27.07 -9.54 6.70
C GLY A 261 27.75 -8.19 6.43
N LEU A 262 28.88 -8.22 5.70
CA LEU A 262 29.56 -6.97 5.29
C LEU A 262 28.71 -6.12 4.36
N THR A 263 28.00 -6.74 3.42
CA THR A 263 27.12 -6.03 2.50
C THR A 263 25.98 -5.37 3.27
N ALA A 264 25.36 -6.09 4.22
CA ALA A 264 24.31 -5.54 5.08
C ALA A 264 24.81 -4.33 5.88
N ILE A 265 25.97 -4.45 6.55
CA ILE A 265 26.59 -3.36 7.31
C ILE A 265 26.85 -2.16 6.40
N ARG A 266 27.43 -2.34 5.23
CA ARG A 266 27.71 -1.25 4.28
C ARG A 266 26.44 -0.54 3.82
N VAL A 267 25.41 -1.30 3.43
CA VAL A 267 24.15 -0.69 2.97
C VAL A 267 23.46 0.10 4.09
N LEU A 268 23.37 -0.47 5.29
CA LEU A 268 22.79 0.21 6.45
C LEU A 268 23.58 1.47 6.83
N SER A 269 24.92 1.39 6.83
CA SER A 269 25.77 2.57 7.10
C SER A 269 25.63 3.62 6.00
N SER A 270 25.45 3.23 4.74
CA SER A 270 25.22 4.17 3.63
C SER A 270 23.85 4.85 3.77
N LEU A 271 22.81 4.13 4.18
CA LEU A 271 21.49 4.73 4.45
C LEU A 271 21.54 5.68 5.64
N ALA A 272 22.28 5.33 6.71
CA ALA A 272 22.52 6.25 7.83
C ALA A 272 23.22 7.54 7.36
N GLY A 273 24.27 7.40 6.55
CA GLY A 273 24.98 8.53 5.95
C GLY A 273 24.08 9.38 5.04
N LEU A 274 23.23 8.75 4.23
CA LEU A 274 22.26 9.46 3.38
C LEU A 274 21.23 10.22 4.23
N ALA A 275 20.73 9.62 5.30
CA ALA A 275 19.79 10.28 6.22
C ALA A 275 20.44 11.49 6.88
N LEU A 276 21.71 11.40 7.35
CA LEU A 276 22.48 12.53 7.88
C LEU A 276 22.71 13.62 6.82
N LEU A 277 23.01 13.25 5.58
CA LEU A 277 23.15 14.19 4.49
C LEU A 277 21.83 14.94 4.22
N LEU A 278 20.71 14.26 4.24
CA LEU A 278 19.38 14.90 4.11
C LEU A 278 19.13 15.91 5.24
N ILE A 279 19.55 15.62 6.48
CA ILE A 279 19.46 16.57 7.60
C ILE A 279 20.31 17.82 7.30
N ILE A 280 21.55 17.63 6.90
CA ILE A 280 22.45 18.75 6.59
C ILE A 280 21.85 19.64 5.48
N LEU A 281 21.32 19.02 4.44
CA LEU A 281 20.66 19.72 3.34
C LEU A 281 19.39 20.45 3.80
N ALA A 282 18.66 19.88 4.79
CA ALA A 282 17.45 20.50 5.35
C ALA A 282 17.77 21.72 6.24
N GLN A 283 18.93 21.75 6.93
CA GLN A 283 19.30 22.84 7.85
C GLN A 283 19.77 24.12 7.16
N GLY A 284 20.05 24.07 5.88
CA GLY A 284 20.64 25.20 5.14
C GLY A 284 19.62 26.27 4.73
N ASN A 285 18.87 26.88 5.64
CA ASN A 285 18.03 28.10 5.46
C ASN A 285 17.43 28.27 4.03
N GLY A 286 16.67 27.29 3.56
CA GLY A 286 16.22 27.30 2.16
C GLY A 286 17.35 27.00 1.18
N SER A 287 18.32 26.19 1.61
CA SER A 287 19.49 25.84 0.84
C SER A 287 19.11 25.41 -0.58
N PRO A 288 19.87 25.84 -1.61
CA PRO A 288 19.56 25.58 -2.99
C PRO A 288 19.19 24.14 -3.34
N PRO A 289 19.80 23.08 -2.75
CA PRO A 289 19.45 21.69 -3.11
C PRO A 289 18.05 21.27 -2.72
N LEU A 290 17.61 21.54 -1.49
CA LEU A 290 16.27 21.15 -1.05
C LEU A 290 15.20 22.08 -1.59
N GLY A 291 15.50 23.40 -1.66
CA GLY A 291 14.63 24.37 -2.31
C GLY A 291 14.42 24.06 -3.78
N ALA A 292 15.47 23.66 -4.52
CA ALA A 292 15.36 23.22 -5.90
C ALA A 292 14.56 21.92 -6.04
N TRP A 293 14.76 20.95 -5.13
CA TRP A 293 13.95 19.73 -5.08
C TRP A 293 12.48 20.05 -4.87
N PHE A 294 12.16 20.90 -3.90
CA PHE A 294 10.79 21.32 -3.64
C PHE A 294 10.18 22.10 -4.80
N ALA A 295 10.95 22.96 -5.45
CA ALA A 295 10.48 23.71 -6.63
C ALA A 295 10.20 22.78 -7.82
N VAL A 296 11.06 21.79 -8.07
CA VAL A 296 10.91 20.85 -9.20
C VAL A 296 9.78 19.85 -8.97
N PHE A 297 9.64 19.33 -7.77
CA PHE A 297 8.73 18.23 -7.49
C PHE A 297 7.47 18.63 -6.71
N GLY A 298 7.50 19.68 -5.89
CA GLY A 298 6.37 20.10 -5.06
C GLY A 298 5.47 21.15 -5.69
N GLY A 299 5.99 21.94 -6.62
CA GLY A 299 5.31 23.14 -7.13
C GLY A 299 5.27 24.30 -6.13
N THR A 300 5.13 25.53 -6.63
CA THR A 300 5.19 26.77 -5.84
C THR A 300 4.14 26.92 -4.73
N PRO A 301 2.87 26.48 -4.89
CA PRO A 301 1.86 26.67 -3.83
C PRO A 301 2.13 25.86 -2.56
N ARG A 302 2.93 24.81 -2.64
CA ARG A 302 3.20 23.89 -1.52
C ARG A 302 4.59 24.02 -0.92
N ALA A 303 5.41 24.93 -1.43
CA ALA A 303 6.76 25.20 -0.89
C ALA A 303 6.72 25.63 0.59
N ALA A 304 5.71 26.42 1.00
CA ALA A 304 5.50 26.80 2.39
C ALA A 304 5.23 25.59 3.29
N ALA A 305 4.41 24.63 2.83
CA ALA A 305 4.14 23.38 3.56
C ALA A 305 5.41 22.52 3.70
N ALA A 306 6.28 22.50 2.68
CA ALA A 306 7.57 21.82 2.75
C ALA A 306 8.47 22.46 3.83
N GLY A 307 8.50 23.80 3.91
CA GLY A 307 9.21 24.52 4.97
C GLY A 307 8.71 24.19 6.38
N ALA A 308 7.39 24.08 6.56
CA ALA A 308 6.79 23.69 7.82
C ALA A 308 7.18 22.24 8.24
N ASN A 309 7.56 21.38 7.30
CA ASN A 309 7.98 19.99 7.58
C ASN A 309 9.46 19.83 7.93
N LEU A 310 10.27 20.88 7.88
CA LEU A 310 11.72 20.75 8.13
C LEU A 310 12.05 20.11 9.46
N GLY A 311 11.31 20.42 10.52
CA GLY A 311 11.46 19.79 11.83
C GLY A 311 11.19 18.28 11.79
N ALA A 312 10.12 17.85 11.13
CA ALA A 312 9.76 16.44 10.97
C ALA A 312 10.79 15.70 10.09
N ILE A 313 11.25 16.32 9.00
CA ILE A 313 12.32 15.78 8.13
C ILE A 313 13.61 15.57 8.92
N THR A 314 14.01 16.57 9.74
CA THR A 314 15.21 16.51 10.57
C THR A 314 15.11 15.38 11.59
N MET A 315 14.01 15.32 12.34
CA MET A 315 13.78 14.26 13.33
C MET A 315 13.72 12.88 12.67
N GLY A 316 12.98 12.74 11.57
CA GLY A 316 12.89 11.49 10.82
C GLY A 316 14.24 11.03 10.28
N GLY A 317 15.05 11.96 9.78
CA GLY A 317 16.42 11.68 9.33
C GLY A 317 17.35 11.24 10.46
N MET A 318 17.29 11.91 11.63
CA MET A 318 18.07 11.49 12.82
C MET A 318 17.70 10.07 13.28
N LEU A 319 16.41 9.77 13.33
CA LEU A 319 15.93 8.44 13.69
C LEU A 319 16.32 7.39 12.65
N ALA A 320 16.20 7.68 11.36
CA ALA A 320 16.65 6.78 10.31
C ALA A 320 18.16 6.47 10.42
N ALA A 321 18.98 7.50 10.69
CA ALA A 321 20.41 7.33 10.93
C ALA A 321 20.68 6.49 12.19
N LEU A 322 19.96 6.73 13.28
CA LEU A 322 20.06 5.97 14.52
C LEU A 322 19.67 4.51 14.32
N TRP A 323 18.55 4.24 13.69
CA TRP A 323 18.05 2.88 13.44
C TRP A 323 19.00 2.09 12.52
N CYS A 324 19.42 2.69 11.41
CA CYS A 324 20.38 2.06 10.49
C CYS A 324 21.76 1.88 11.15
N GLY A 325 22.26 2.88 11.86
CA GLY A 325 23.52 2.81 12.58
C GLY A 325 23.52 1.76 13.69
N GLY A 326 22.43 1.70 14.48
CA GLY A 326 22.23 0.70 15.52
C GLY A 326 22.16 -0.72 14.97
N ALA A 327 21.42 -0.92 13.87
CA ALA A 327 21.34 -2.21 13.19
C ALA A 327 22.71 -2.63 12.59
N ALA A 328 23.41 -1.71 11.93
CA ALA A 328 24.78 -1.96 11.43
C ALA A 328 25.76 -2.28 12.55
N GLY A 329 25.68 -1.55 13.68
CA GLY A 329 26.48 -1.80 14.88
C GLY A 329 26.22 -3.17 15.50
N ALA A 330 24.95 -3.59 15.60
CA ALA A 330 24.58 -4.90 16.10
C ALA A 330 25.13 -6.04 15.20
N LEU A 331 25.00 -5.89 13.87
CA LEU A 331 25.58 -6.85 12.93
C LEU A 331 27.12 -6.87 12.97
N LEU A 332 27.76 -5.73 13.18
CA LEU A 332 29.20 -5.64 13.33
C LEU A 332 29.66 -6.30 14.64
N ALA A 333 28.96 -6.06 15.75
CA ALA A 333 29.24 -6.70 17.04
C ALA A 333 29.05 -8.22 16.97
N TRP A 334 28.00 -8.69 16.28
CA TRP A 334 27.82 -10.10 15.95
C TRP A 334 29.00 -10.65 15.16
N ARG A 335 29.40 -9.96 14.10
CA ARG A 335 30.52 -10.39 13.23
C ARG A 335 31.84 -10.47 14.01
N LYS A 336 32.09 -9.55 14.93
CA LYS A 336 33.28 -9.56 15.82
C LYS A 336 33.19 -10.58 16.96
N GLY A 337 32.07 -11.24 17.16
CA GLY A 337 31.87 -12.20 18.25
C GLY A 337 31.59 -11.57 19.62
N LEU A 338 31.29 -10.28 19.65
CA LEU A 338 31.01 -9.56 20.90
C LEU A 338 29.62 -9.88 21.46
N ILE A 339 28.65 -10.21 20.60
CA ILE A 339 27.30 -10.61 20.99
C ILE A 339 26.85 -11.87 20.24
N GLY A 340 25.88 -12.59 20.82
CA GLY A 340 25.29 -13.80 20.25
C GLY A 340 24.22 -13.50 19.19
N ALA A 341 23.86 -14.53 18.40
CA ALA A 341 22.82 -14.43 17.35
C ALA A 341 21.47 -13.99 17.93
N SER A 342 21.05 -14.57 19.05
CA SER A 342 19.77 -14.25 19.70
C SER A 342 19.69 -12.78 20.08
N LEU A 343 20.73 -12.24 20.73
CA LEU A 343 20.77 -10.82 21.10
C LEU A 343 20.77 -9.91 19.88
N THR A 344 21.54 -10.27 18.84
CA THR A 344 21.53 -9.50 17.58
C THR A 344 20.14 -9.47 16.97
N LEU A 345 19.45 -10.61 16.88
CA LEU A 345 18.11 -10.70 16.35
C LEU A 345 17.12 -9.89 17.21
N THR A 346 17.21 -9.96 18.54
CA THR A 346 16.39 -9.16 19.45
C THR A 346 16.59 -7.68 19.20
N ILE A 347 17.84 -7.20 19.07
CA ILE A 347 18.13 -5.79 18.78
C ILE A 347 17.52 -5.37 17.45
N LEU A 348 17.74 -6.15 16.38
CA LEU A 348 17.17 -5.85 15.06
C LEU A 348 15.64 -5.79 15.09
N THR A 349 14.99 -6.74 15.78
CA THR A 349 13.54 -6.77 15.94
C THR A 349 13.04 -5.58 16.75
N ALA A 350 13.68 -5.28 17.87
CA ALA A 350 13.29 -4.15 18.74
C ALA A 350 13.43 -2.80 18.03
N VAL A 351 14.54 -2.60 17.30
CA VAL A 351 14.78 -1.39 16.50
C VAL A 351 13.71 -1.25 15.42
N THR A 352 13.43 -2.33 14.67
CA THR A 352 12.41 -2.32 13.62
C THR A 352 11.02 -2.07 14.19
N ALA A 353 10.67 -2.71 15.30
CA ALA A 353 9.38 -2.52 15.95
C ALA A 353 9.22 -1.08 16.48
N ALA A 354 10.23 -0.52 17.13
CA ALA A 354 10.20 0.86 17.62
C ALA A 354 10.05 1.86 16.47
N ASP A 355 10.76 1.64 15.36
CA ASP A 355 10.66 2.46 14.15
C ASP A 355 9.26 2.44 13.55
N LEU A 356 8.70 1.25 13.32
CA LEU A 356 7.35 1.10 12.74
C LEU A 356 6.26 1.62 13.68
N LEU A 357 6.30 1.29 14.97
CA LEU A 357 5.30 1.74 15.92
C LEU A 357 5.28 3.28 16.04
N ARG A 358 6.45 3.93 15.98
CA ARG A 358 6.54 5.39 15.95
C ARG A 358 5.79 5.99 14.77
N VAL A 359 5.97 5.40 13.58
CA VAL A 359 5.35 5.90 12.35
C VAL A 359 3.86 5.60 12.31
N ASP A 360 3.45 4.43 12.79
CA ASP A 360 2.07 3.96 12.68
C ASP A 360 1.15 4.51 13.79
N SER A 361 1.69 4.80 14.99
CA SER A 361 0.89 5.22 16.14
C SER A 361 0.04 6.48 15.90
N PRO A 362 0.49 7.52 15.18
CA PRO A 362 -0.34 8.68 14.89
C PRO A 362 -1.55 8.40 13.98
N TYR A 363 -1.51 7.29 13.23
CA TYR A 363 -2.62 6.89 12.36
C TYR A 363 -3.71 6.13 13.10
N VAL A 364 -3.45 5.65 14.31
CA VAL A 364 -4.41 4.97 15.17
C VAL A 364 -4.96 5.96 16.19
N GLN A 365 -6.17 6.45 15.95
CA GLN A 365 -6.84 7.38 16.85
C GLN A 365 -8.12 6.72 17.39
N VAL A 366 -8.26 6.73 18.69
CA VAL A 366 -9.45 6.28 19.40
C VAL A 366 -10.16 7.50 19.97
N ALA A 367 -11.42 7.64 19.65
CA ALA A 367 -12.22 8.73 20.20
C ALA A 367 -13.65 8.26 20.49
N PRO A 368 -14.33 8.84 21.48
CA PRO A 368 -15.73 8.54 21.77
C PRO A 368 -16.60 8.79 20.53
N TYR A 369 -17.59 7.92 20.32
CA TYR A 369 -18.52 8.04 19.19
C TYR A 369 -19.21 9.41 19.17
N GLU A 370 -19.67 9.86 20.33
CA GLU A 370 -20.38 11.12 20.53
C GLU A 370 -19.56 12.36 20.17
N GLN A 371 -18.23 12.25 20.20
CA GLN A 371 -17.35 13.33 19.78
C GLN A 371 -17.35 13.54 18.26
N PHE A 372 -17.49 12.44 17.49
CA PHE A 372 -17.53 12.51 16.03
C PHE A 372 -18.94 12.71 15.48
N PHE A 373 -19.92 12.18 16.20
CA PHE A 373 -21.33 12.22 15.82
C PHE A 373 -22.15 12.66 17.05
N PRO A 374 -22.01 13.95 17.42
CA PRO A 374 -22.78 14.48 18.53
C PRO A 374 -24.27 14.33 18.24
N ALA A 375 -25.06 14.13 19.27
CA ALA A 375 -26.51 14.18 19.12
C ALA A 375 -26.90 15.52 18.49
N ASP A 376 -27.65 15.49 17.40
CA ASP A 376 -28.16 16.67 16.71
C ASP A 376 -29.65 16.84 17.00
N PRO A 377 -30.01 17.77 17.92
CA PRO A 377 -31.41 17.99 18.27
C PRO A 377 -32.26 18.39 17.08
N GLY A 378 -31.67 18.98 16.03
CA GLY A 378 -32.37 19.37 14.80
C GLY A 378 -32.79 18.18 13.94
N LEU A 379 -32.15 17.02 14.11
CA LEU A 379 -32.44 15.78 13.36
C LEU A 379 -33.54 14.92 14.01
N GLU A 380 -33.83 15.09 15.30
CA GLU A 380 -34.81 14.25 15.99
C GLU A 380 -36.26 14.50 15.47
N PRO A 381 -36.71 15.74 15.23
CA PRO A 381 -38.00 15.98 14.57
C PRO A 381 -38.09 15.39 13.17
N LEU A 382 -36.99 15.43 12.41
CA LEU A 382 -36.90 14.84 11.08
C LEU A 382 -37.00 13.31 11.16
N ARG A 383 -36.29 12.69 12.11
CA ARG A 383 -36.30 11.24 12.32
C ARG A 383 -37.67 10.72 12.67
N SER A 384 -38.43 11.44 13.49
CA SER A 384 -39.76 11.03 13.91
C SER A 384 -40.82 11.16 12.78
N GLN A 385 -40.54 11.92 11.74
CA GLN A 385 -41.41 12.12 10.57
C GLN A 385 -41.16 11.12 9.44
N ILE A 386 -40.00 10.43 9.43
CA ILE A 386 -39.65 9.50 8.37
C ILE A 386 -40.31 8.15 8.60
N GLY A 387 -41.19 7.75 7.69
CA GLY A 387 -41.83 6.44 7.68
C GLY A 387 -40.95 5.31 7.14
N PRO A 388 -41.36 4.05 7.35
CA PRO A 388 -40.68 2.91 6.78
C PRO A 388 -40.56 2.99 5.25
N GLY A 389 -39.36 2.96 4.70
CA GLY A 389 -39.11 3.04 3.26
C GLY A 389 -38.96 4.45 2.70
N GLU A 390 -39.23 5.48 3.47
CA GLU A 390 -39.00 6.86 3.09
C GLU A 390 -37.52 7.23 3.16
N ARG A 391 -37.11 8.24 2.39
CA ARG A 391 -35.75 8.73 2.31
C ARG A 391 -35.68 10.21 2.34
N VAL A 392 -34.68 10.75 3.00
CA VAL A 392 -34.42 12.20 3.07
C VAL A 392 -33.64 12.65 1.84
N LEU A 393 -34.05 13.73 1.24
CA LEU A 393 -33.28 14.41 0.20
C LEU A 393 -32.50 15.58 0.87
N PRO A 394 -31.22 15.40 1.19
CA PRO A 394 -30.42 16.46 1.79
C PRO A 394 -30.12 17.53 0.73
N LEU A 395 -30.59 18.73 0.94
CA LEU A 395 -30.28 19.87 0.08
C LEU A 395 -28.93 20.48 0.49
N PRO A 396 -28.12 20.94 -0.48
CA PRO A 396 -26.85 21.61 -0.18
C PRO A 396 -27.07 22.84 0.70
N GLY A 397 -26.19 23.04 1.70
CA GLY A 397 -26.22 24.19 2.60
C GLY A 397 -27.27 24.16 3.72
N ILE A 398 -28.17 23.16 3.77
CA ILE A 398 -29.18 23.04 4.83
C ILE A 398 -28.72 22.15 5.97
N LEU A 399 -27.97 21.05 5.66
CA LEU A 399 -27.45 20.15 6.65
C LEU A 399 -25.91 20.09 6.58
N PRO A 400 -25.22 19.98 7.73
CA PRO A 400 -23.79 19.72 7.75
C PRO A 400 -23.47 18.44 6.96
N GLY A 401 -22.58 18.53 5.97
CA GLY A 401 -22.28 17.40 5.08
C GLY A 401 -23.42 17.04 4.12
N GLY A 402 -24.46 17.88 4.04
CA GLY A 402 -25.53 17.75 3.05
C GLY A 402 -25.01 18.07 1.65
N GLY A 403 -25.39 17.23 0.69
CA GLY A 403 -25.00 17.35 -0.71
C GLY A 403 -25.05 16.00 -1.40
N PRO A 404 -24.84 15.95 -2.72
CA PRO A 404 -24.97 14.73 -3.50
C PRO A 404 -23.93 13.66 -3.12
N GLU A 405 -22.88 14.02 -2.40
CA GLU A 405 -21.85 13.12 -1.90
C GLU A 405 -22.02 12.75 -0.41
N GLY A 406 -23.15 13.16 0.19
CA GLY A 406 -23.45 12.96 1.60
C GLY A 406 -23.54 11.49 2.00
N GLY A 407 -23.69 11.26 3.23
CA GLY A 407 -23.82 10.02 3.98
C GLY A 407 -23.93 10.37 5.45
N TYR A 408 -24.11 11.67 5.72
CA TYR A 408 -24.19 12.22 7.07
C TYR A 408 -25.39 11.64 7.84
N LEU A 409 -26.57 11.64 7.22
CA LEU A 409 -27.79 11.14 7.85
C LEU A 409 -27.79 9.62 8.08
N ALA A 410 -27.03 8.87 7.27
CA ALA A 410 -26.85 7.43 7.49
C ALA A 410 -26.22 7.11 8.86
N THR A 411 -25.45 8.05 9.42
CA THR A 411 -24.85 7.93 10.75
C THR A 411 -25.92 8.00 11.85
N TYR A 412 -27.00 8.73 11.59
CA TYR A 412 -28.16 8.84 12.46
C TYR A 412 -29.28 7.86 12.10
N GLN A 413 -28.93 6.80 11.35
CA GLN A 413 -29.84 5.72 10.93
C GLN A 413 -31.01 6.19 10.04
N MET A 414 -30.85 7.31 9.36
CA MET A 414 -31.81 7.82 8.38
C MET A 414 -31.36 7.49 6.96
N ALA A 415 -32.29 6.98 6.15
CA ALA A 415 -32.01 6.68 4.75
C ALA A 415 -31.99 7.97 3.91
N GLU A 416 -30.96 8.13 3.07
CA GLU A 416 -30.80 9.27 2.17
C GLU A 416 -31.14 8.89 0.72
N VAL A 417 -31.61 9.88 -0.05
CA VAL A 417 -31.76 9.74 -1.52
C VAL A 417 -30.41 9.69 -2.20
N PHE A 418 -29.44 10.47 -1.69
CA PHE A 418 -28.06 10.46 -2.17
C PHE A 418 -27.15 9.79 -1.17
N GLY A 419 -25.96 9.43 -1.61
CA GLY A 419 -24.91 8.89 -0.77
C GLY A 419 -23.68 8.62 -1.63
N TYR A 420 -22.50 8.77 -1.04
CA TYR A 420 -21.26 8.39 -1.73
C TYR A 420 -20.98 6.91 -1.53
N HIS A 421 -21.01 6.18 -2.65
CA HIS A 421 -20.53 4.81 -2.69
C HIS A 421 -19.75 4.59 -4.00
N SER A 422 -18.62 3.92 -3.93
CA SER A 422 -17.78 3.66 -5.11
C SER A 422 -18.45 2.77 -6.16
N ASN A 423 -19.47 1.99 -5.76
CA ASN A 423 -20.27 1.13 -6.62
C ASN A 423 -21.66 1.75 -6.83
N GLN A 424 -21.69 2.85 -7.56
CA GLN A 424 -22.94 3.54 -7.94
C GLN A 424 -23.69 2.73 -9.00
N LEU A 425 -25.02 2.86 -9.01
CA LEU A 425 -25.88 2.25 -10.01
C LEU A 425 -26.15 3.26 -11.13
N ARG A 426 -25.78 2.94 -12.36
CA ARG A 426 -25.95 3.81 -13.53
C ARG A 426 -27.40 4.28 -13.71
N TRP A 427 -28.36 3.37 -13.57
CA TRP A 427 -29.77 3.69 -13.71
C TRP A 427 -30.27 4.61 -12.57
N TYR A 428 -29.70 4.49 -11.36
CA TYR A 428 -30.04 5.36 -10.23
C TYR A 428 -29.48 6.77 -10.44
N ASP A 429 -28.23 6.88 -10.93
CA ASP A 429 -27.65 8.16 -11.30
C ASP A 429 -28.45 8.87 -12.42
N GLN A 430 -28.93 8.09 -13.40
CA GLN A 430 -29.80 8.59 -14.47
C GLN A 430 -31.18 9.04 -13.93
N LEU A 431 -31.81 8.22 -13.07
CA LEU A 431 -33.09 8.54 -12.45
C LEU A 431 -33.02 9.81 -11.61
N THR A 432 -31.96 9.96 -10.85
CA THR A 432 -31.77 11.12 -9.96
C THR A 432 -31.19 12.33 -10.67
N ARG A 433 -30.83 12.23 -11.95
CA ARG A 433 -30.19 13.30 -12.75
C ARG A 433 -29.01 13.96 -12.04
N ARG A 434 -28.19 13.15 -11.38
CA ARG A 434 -27.10 13.62 -10.51
C ARG A 434 -26.14 14.57 -11.23
N ALA A 435 -25.82 14.28 -12.50
CA ALA A 435 -24.94 15.11 -13.32
C ALA A 435 -25.50 16.52 -13.57
N GLU A 436 -26.81 16.61 -13.83
CA GLU A 436 -27.49 17.90 -14.06
C GLU A 436 -27.56 18.73 -12.77
N ARG A 437 -27.77 18.08 -11.63
CA ARG A 437 -27.78 18.75 -10.32
C ARG A 437 -26.43 19.29 -9.90
N ASN A 438 -25.37 18.57 -10.15
CA ASN A 438 -24.01 19.06 -9.90
C ASN A 438 -23.73 20.32 -10.73
N ALA A 439 -24.20 20.38 -11.98
CA ALA A 439 -24.07 21.56 -12.83
C ALA A 439 -24.89 22.73 -12.31
N ILE A 440 -26.09 22.51 -11.75
CA ILE A 440 -26.93 23.57 -11.18
C ILE A 440 -26.31 24.15 -9.90
N THR A 441 -25.71 23.29 -9.04
CA THR A 441 -25.06 23.73 -7.81
C THR A 441 -23.81 24.57 -8.11
N THR A 442 -23.03 24.18 -9.11
CA THR A 442 -21.83 24.93 -9.55
C THR A 442 -22.19 26.27 -10.24
N ALA A 443 -23.37 26.39 -10.79
CA ALA A 443 -23.84 27.64 -11.43
C ALA A 443 -24.46 28.62 -10.45
N GLN A 444 -24.70 28.21 -9.19
CA GLN A 444 -25.25 29.07 -8.12
C GLN A 444 -24.15 29.55 -7.15
N GLU A 445 -22.94 29.00 -7.19
CA GLU A 445 -21.71 29.52 -6.57
C GLU A 445 -21.01 30.53 -7.49
#